data_86a043b4b860d242ad2ca2c814db06b8
#
_entry.id   86a043b4b860d242ad2ca2c814db06b8
#
_cell.length_a   1.000
_cell.length_b   1.000
_cell.length_c   1.000
_cell.angle_alpha   90.00
_cell.angle_beta   90.00
_cell.angle_gamma   90.00
#
_symmetry.space_group_name_H-M   'P 1'
#
loop_
_entity.id
_entity.type
_entity.pdbx_description
1 polymer ?
#
loop_
_entity_poly.entity_id
_entity_poly.type
_entity_poly.pdbx_seq_one_letter_code
_entity_poly.pdbx_strand_id
1 'polypeptide(L)'
;MQSWHSTVLARLARAYHASTNGFERFTGMASTRWRLLFLVHSKGVCTQKDLTLQIGVDAGSITRQIKVLDHEGLVARNPHPEDNRLTEVRLTESGLEAVRRVQEQRAVFLQEMMKGCSAKEIDTFLVVLDRIAGNLNQPDFLQILDN
;
A
#
# COMPACT_ATOMS: atom_id res chain seq x y z
N MET A 1 -9.19 6.90 -33.19
CA MET A 1 -8.89 6.42 -31.80
C MET A 1 -7.64 7.10 -31.30
N GLN A 2 -7.69 7.72 -30.14
CA GLN A 2 -6.53 8.46 -29.64
C GLN A 2 -5.41 7.46 -29.28
N SER A 3 -4.17 7.75 -29.66
CA SER A 3 -3.02 6.84 -29.55
C SER A 3 -2.68 6.40 -28.11
N TRP A 4 -3.18 7.12 -27.09
CA TRP A 4 -2.93 6.80 -25.69
C TRP A 4 -3.76 5.63 -25.16
N HIS A 5 -4.91 5.29 -25.77
CA HIS A 5 -5.79 4.22 -25.27
C HIS A 5 -5.09 2.87 -25.14
N SER A 6 -4.24 2.52 -26.11
CA SER A 6 -3.52 1.24 -26.11
C SER A 6 -2.31 1.21 -25.18
N THR A 7 -1.88 2.35 -24.64
CA THR A 7 -0.61 2.46 -23.90
C THR A 7 -0.75 2.81 -22.42
N VAL A 8 -1.86 3.41 -22.00
CA VAL A 8 -2.04 3.89 -20.62
C VAL A 8 -1.93 2.75 -19.62
N LEU A 9 -2.74 1.69 -19.75
CA LEU A 9 -2.73 0.57 -18.83
C LEU A 9 -1.38 -0.15 -18.81
N ALA A 10 -0.76 -0.36 -19.98
CA ALA A 10 0.55 -0.99 -20.06
C ALA A 10 1.67 -0.17 -19.39
N ARG A 11 1.64 1.15 -19.56
CA ARG A 11 2.61 2.05 -18.93
C ARG A 11 2.38 2.15 -17.43
N LEU A 12 1.12 2.23 -16.99
CA LEU A 12 0.77 2.25 -15.56
C LEU A 12 1.20 0.96 -14.87
N ALA A 13 0.88 -0.21 -15.46
CA ALA A 13 1.29 -1.51 -14.93
C ALA A 13 2.82 -1.63 -14.86
N ARG A 14 3.53 -1.24 -15.92
CA ARG A 14 5.00 -1.26 -15.94
C ARG A 14 5.60 -0.36 -14.87
N ALA A 15 5.10 0.87 -14.72
CA ALA A 15 5.57 1.81 -13.71
C ALA A 15 5.30 1.29 -12.29
N TYR A 16 4.11 0.73 -12.05
CA TYR A 16 3.76 0.10 -10.78
C TYR A 16 4.70 -1.06 -10.44
N HIS A 17 4.91 -2.01 -11.35
CA HIS A 17 5.83 -3.12 -11.12
C HIS A 17 7.27 -2.68 -10.92
N ALA A 18 7.75 -1.71 -11.70
CA ALA A 18 9.09 -1.17 -11.54
C ALA A 18 9.26 -0.49 -10.16
N SER A 19 8.27 0.28 -9.71
CA SER A 19 8.32 0.96 -8.42
C SER A 19 8.26 -0.02 -7.24
N THR A 20 7.40 -1.04 -7.30
CA THR A 20 7.31 -2.06 -6.22
C THR A 20 8.57 -2.92 -6.12
N ASN A 21 9.07 -3.39 -7.26
CA ASN A 21 10.32 -4.16 -7.30
C ASN A 21 11.54 -3.30 -6.90
N GLY A 22 11.58 -2.06 -7.36
CA GLY A 22 12.64 -1.11 -6.98
C GLY A 22 12.61 -0.82 -5.49
N PHE A 23 11.45 -0.59 -4.92
CA PHE A 23 11.28 -0.38 -3.49
C PHE A 23 11.77 -1.58 -2.67
N GLU A 24 11.37 -2.79 -3.04
CA GLU A 24 11.80 -4.01 -2.34
C GLU A 24 13.31 -4.21 -2.42
N ARG A 25 13.91 -4.03 -3.59
CA ARG A 25 15.37 -4.12 -3.76
C ARG A 25 16.13 -3.05 -2.98
N PHE A 26 15.56 -1.85 -2.84
CA PHE A 26 16.21 -0.73 -2.15
C PHE A 26 16.09 -0.84 -0.62
N THR A 27 14.92 -1.25 -0.12
CA THR A 27 14.63 -1.29 1.31
C THR A 27 14.82 -2.68 1.94
N GLY A 28 14.89 -3.73 1.12
CA GLY A 28 14.85 -5.12 1.57
C GLY A 28 13.46 -5.54 2.09
N MET A 29 12.41 -4.76 1.82
CA MET A 29 11.05 -5.03 2.29
C MET A 29 10.03 -4.93 1.17
N ALA A 30 9.23 -5.99 0.96
CA ALA A 30 8.14 -5.97 -0.02
C ALA A 30 7.15 -4.84 0.26
N SER A 31 6.67 -4.17 -0.80
CA SER A 31 5.83 -2.98 -0.67
C SER A 31 4.51 -3.25 0.06
N THR A 32 3.90 -4.42 -0.13
CA THR A 32 2.68 -4.83 0.60
C THR A 32 2.93 -5.01 2.09
N ARG A 33 4.07 -5.59 2.46
CA ARG A 33 4.50 -5.74 3.84
C ARG A 33 4.75 -4.39 4.51
N TRP A 34 5.44 -3.50 3.81
CA TRP A 34 5.62 -2.12 4.24
C TRP A 34 4.29 -1.40 4.51
N ARG A 35 3.34 -1.50 3.57
CA ARG A 35 2.01 -0.88 3.71
C ARG A 35 1.27 -1.38 4.95
N LEU A 36 1.34 -2.68 5.27
CA LEU A 36 0.76 -3.25 6.48
C LEU A 36 1.39 -2.66 7.74
N LEU A 37 2.72 -2.73 7.86
CA LEU A 37 3.45 -2.22 9.02
C LEU A 37 3.22 -0.72 9.21
N PHE A 38 3.26 0.05 8.13
CA PHE A 38 3.02 1.50 8.18
C PHE A 38 1.59 1.84 8.60
N LEU A 39 0.60 1.07 8.15
CA LEU A 39 -0.79 1.28 8.55
C LEU A 39 -1.00 0.96 10.03
N VAL A 40 -0.44 -0.13 10.53
CA VAL A 40 -0.45 -0.44 11.97
C VAL A 40 0.27 0.66 12.77
N HIS A 41 1.41 1.15 12.28
CA HIS A 41 2.13 2.26 12.90
C HIS A 41 1.26 3.52 13.01
N SER A 42 0.59 3.91 11.93
CA SER A 42 -0.19 5.14 11.89
C SER A 42 -1.45 5.09 12.77
N LYS A 43 -2.01 3.90 12.99
CA LYS A 43 -3.19 3.70 13.83
C LYS A 43 -2.87 3.36 15.29
N GLY A 44 -1.65 2.91 15.56
CA GLY A 44 -1.23 2.40 16.87
C GLY A 44 -1.75 0.99 17.15
N VAL A 45 -3.05 0.83 17.30
CA VAL A 45 -3.75 -0.46 17.42
C VAL A 45 -4.87 -0.50 16.39
N CYS A 46 -5.01 -1.60 15.67
CA CYS A 46 -6.08 -1.78 14.69
C CYS A 46 -6.48 -3.26 14.61
N THR A 47 -7.68 -3.52 14.10
CA THR A 47 -8.13 -4.89 13.86
C THR A 47 -7.65 -5.39 12.49
N GLN A 48 -7.57 -6.72 12.32
CA GLN A 48 -7.31 -7.31 11.00
C GLN A 48 -8.39 -6.91 9.98
N LYS A 49 -9.62 -6.68 10.42
CA LYS A 49 -10.71 -6.18 9.58
C LYS A 49 -10.41 -4.78 9.05
N ASP A 50 -9.92 -3.87 9.91
CA ASP A 50 -9.52 -2.52 9.49
C ASP A 50 -8.41 -2.55 8.44
N LEU A 51 -7.42 -3.42 8.63
CA LEU A 51 -6.32 -3.60 7.68
C LEU A 51 -6.81 -4.10 6.32
N THR A 52 -7.74 -5.06 6.31
CA THR A 52 -8.35 -5.58 5.07
C THR A 52 -9.08 -4.48 4.31
N LEU A 53 -9.89 -3.68 4.99
CA LEU A 53 -10.66 -2.59 4.38
C LEU A 53 -9.77 -1.51 3.76
N GLN A 54 -8.63 -1.19 4.39
CA GLN A 54 -7.78 -0.09 3.95
C GLN A 54 -6.75 -0.49 2.89
N ILE A 55 -6.31 -1.74 2.90
CA ILE A 55 -5.28 -2.20 1.94
C ILE A 55 -5.91 -2.63 0.61
N GLY A 56 -7.19 -3.01 0.62
CA GLY A 56 -7.89 -3.44 -0.60
C GLY A 56 -7.40 -4.77 -1.16
N VAL A 57 -6.86 -5.63 -0.29
CA VAL A 57 -6.44 -7.01 -0.61
C VAL A 57 -7.39 -7.97 0.12
N ASP A 58 -7.55 -9.19 -0.38
CA ASP A 58 -8.43 -10.18 0.24
C ASP A 58 -8.03 -10.50 1.69
N ALA A 59 -9.05 -10.77 2.52
CA ALA A 59 -8.88 -11.00 3.96
C ALA A 59 -7.95 -12.19 4.27
N GLY A 60 -7.95 -13.21 3.41
CA GLY A 60 -7.07 -14.37 3.56
C GLY A 60 -5.60 -14.02 3.38
N SER A 61 -5.29 -13.17 2.39
CA SER A 61 -3.94 -12.66 2.17
C SER A 61 -3.46 -11.79 3.33
N ILE A 62 -4.30 -10.89 3.84
CA ILE A 62 -3.98 -10.07 5.01
C ILE A 62 -3.71 -10.96 6.22
N THR A 63 -4.57 -11.93 6.49
CA THR A 63 -4.40 -12.85 7.62
C THR A 63 -3.08 -13.62 7.53
N ARG A 64 -2.71 -14.12 6.35
CA ARG A 64 -1.43 -14.83 6.15
C ARG A 64 -0.24 -13.89 6.41
N GLN A 65 -0.27 -12.69 5.87
CA GLN A 65 0.82 -11.72 6.05
C GLN A 65 0.97 -11.28 7.51
N ILE A 66 -0.13 -11.03 8.21
CA ILE A 66 -0.09 -10.68 9.64
C ILE A 66 0.46 -11.84 10.48
N LYS A 67 0.12 -13.10 10.17
CA LYS A 67 0.72 -14.26 10.85
C LYS A 67 2.22 -14.36 10.64
N VAL A 68 2.71 -14.05 9.43
CA VAL A 68 4.14 -14.02 9.14
C VAL A 68 4.84 -12.90 9.94
N LEU A 69 4.27 -11.70 9.95
CA LEU A 69 4.81 -10.57 10.72
C LEU A 69 4.82 -10.82 12.23
N ASP A 70 3.81 -11.52 12.74
CA ASP A 70 3.73 -11.95 14.14
C ASP A 70 4.82 -12.99 14.47
N HIS A 71 4.98 -14.00 13.62
CA HIS A 71 6.04 -15.02 13.77
C HIS A 71 7.45 -14.39 13.72
N GLU A 72 7.63 -13.37 12.92
CA GLU A 72 8.89 -12.62 12.84
C GLU A 72 9.08 -11.60 13.99
N GLY A 73 8.10 -11.47 14.86
CA GLY A 73 8.15 -10.57 16.02
C GLY A 73 8.02 -9.09 15.67
N LEU A 74 7.50 -8.74 14.47
CA LEU A 74 7.30 -7.34 14.07
C LEU A 74 5.96 -6.78 14.49
N VAL A 75 4.96 -7.63 14.66
CA VAL A 75 3.66 -7.28 15.22
C VAL A 75 3.31 -8.23 16.36
N ALA A 76 2.42 -7.82 17.25
CA ALA A 76 1.79 -8.67 18.24
C ALA A 76 0.29 -8.73 17.93
N ARG A 77 -0.29 -9.94 18.07
CA ARG A 77 -1.70 -10.21 17.87
C ARG A 77 -2.35 -10.57 19.19
N ASN A 78 -3.46 -9.92 19.50
CA ASN A 78 -4.23 -10.23 20.71
C ASN A 78 -5.72 -10.29 20.38
N PRO A 79 -6.53 -11.08 21.10
CA PRO A 79 -7.97 -10.96 21.02
C PRO A 79 -8.40 -9.54 21.38
N HIS A 80 -9.40 -9.01 20.66
CA HIS A 80 -9.97 -7.71 21.00
C HIS A 80 -10.65 -7.80 22.37
N PRO A 81 -10.44 -6.82 23.29
CA PRO A 81 -10.93 -6.91 24.66
C PRO A 81 -12.44 -7.00 24.79
N GLU A 82 -13.20 -6.45 23.85
CA GLU A 82 -14.67 -6.40 23.88
C GLU A 82 -15.32 -7.38 22.88
N ASP A 83 -14.60 -7.91 21.90
CA ASP A 83 -15.11 -8.87 20.90
C ASP A 83 -14.05 -9.89 20.50
N ASN A 84 -14.13 -11.08 21.09
CA ASN A 84 -13.21 -12.19 20.83
C ASN A 84 -13.18 -12.69 19.37
N ARG A 85 -14.12 -12.25 18.52
CA ARG A 85 -14.10 -12.54 17.07
C ARG A 85 -13.13 -11.65 16.31
N LEU A 86 -12.68 -10.55 16.92
CA LEU A 86 -11.74 -9.63 16.34
C LEU A 86 -10.34 -9.88 16.90
N THR A 87 -9.35 -9.71 16.05
CA THR A 87 -7.94 -9.76 16.43
C THR A 87 -7.36 -8.36 16.30
N GLU A 88 -6.85 -7.84 17.40
CA GLU A 88 -6.03 -6.63 17.41
C GLU A 88 -4.62 -6.92 16.95
N VAL A 89 -4.07 -5.96 16.21
CA VAL A 89 -2.69 -5.96 15.71
C VAL A 89 -2.04 -4.66 16.14
N ARG A 90 -0.83 -4.77 16.71
CA ARG A 90 0.01 -3.62 17.06
C ARG A 90 1.46 -3.92 16.72
N LEU A 91 2.26 -2.88 16.50
CA LEU A 91 3.70 -3.07 16.32
C LEU A 91 4.35 -3.47 17.64
N THR A 92 5.36 -4.32 17.54
CA THR A 92 6.36 -4.53 18.60
C THR A 92 7.42 -3.43 18.51
N GLU A 93 8.36 -3.42 19.48
CA GLU A 93 9.53 -2.53 19.40
C GLU A 93 10.37 -2.81 18.14
N SER A 94 10.59 -4.09 17.82
CA SER A 94 11.24 -4.48 16.56
C SER A 94 10.48 -4.04 15.31
N GLY A 95 9.15 -4.07 15.37
CA GLY A 95 8.29 -3.56 14.29
C GLY A 95 8.41 -2.04 14.11
N LEU A 96 8.45 -1.28 15.21
CA LEU A 96 8.68 0.17 15.20
C LEU A 96 10.04 0.52 14.60
N GLU A 97 11.08 -0.21 14.97
CA GLU A 97 12.43 -0.01 14.43
C GLU A 97 12.48 -0.33 12.92
N ALA A 98 11.83 -1.42 12.48
CA ALA A 98 11.72 -1.76 11.07
C ALA A 98 10.99 -0.66 10.28
N VAL A 99 9.90 -0.11 10.81
CA VAL A 99 9.17 1.01 10.17
C VAL A 99 10.07 2.23 10.06
N ARG A 100 10.77 2.63 11.12
CA ARG A 100 11.66 3.80 11.12
C ARG A 100 12.73 3.67 10.04
N ARG A 101 13.43 2.53 9.99
CA ARG A 101 14.47 2.26 8.99
C ARG A 101 13.94 2.38 7.56
N VAL A 102 12.78 1.79 7.28
CA VAL A 102 12.20 1.85 5.93
C VAL A 102 11.69 3.26 5.59
N GLN A 103 11.19 4.02 6.56
CA GLN A 103 10.80 5.42 6.34
C GLN A 103 11.97 6.28 5.88
N GLU A 104 13.14 6.14 6.51
CA GLU A 104 14.36 6.85 6.11
C GLU A 104 14.79 6.47 4.69
N GLN A 105 14.85 5.18 4.40
CA GLN A 105 15.19 4.67 3.06
C GLN A 105 14.17 5.09 2.00
N ARG A 106 12.88 5.11 2.36
CA ARG A 106 11.79 5.49 1.45
C ARG A 106 11.92 6.93 0.95
N ALA A 107 12.34 7.86 1.78
CA ALA A 107 12.54 9.24 1.35
C ALA A 107 13.58 9.33 0.24
N VAL A 108 14.72 8.66 0.40
CA VAL A 108 15.79 8.60 -0.61
C VAL A 108 15.30 7.87 -1.86
N PHE A 109 14.62 6.75 -1.70
CA PHE A 109 14.05 6.00 -2.83
C PHE A 109 13.10 6.84 -3.68
N LEU A 110 12.21 7.61 -3.06
CA LEU A 110 11.26 8.46 -3.78
C LEU A 110 11.96 9.59 -4.54
N GLN A 111 13.01 10.18 -3.97
CA GLN A 111 13.82 11.19 -4.65
C GLN A 111 14.50 10.61 -5.91
N GLU A 112 15.10 9.44 -5.81
CA GLU A 112 15.72 8.78 -6.96
C GLU A 112 14.68 8.31 -7.99
N MET A 113 13.52 7.81 -7.55
CA MET A 113 12.43 7.39 -8.43
C MET A 113 11.90 8.56 -9.27
N MET A 114 11.82 9.76 -8.69
CA MET A 114 11.29 10.96 -9.35
C MET A 114 12.38 11.83 -9.98
N LYS A 115 13.61 11.34 -10.05
CA LYS A 115 14.74 12.08 -10.62
C LYS A 115 14.49 12.48 -12.07
N GLY A 116 14.72 13.75 -12.39
CA GLY A 116 14.47 14.32 -13.71
C GLY A 116 13.04 14.81 -13.93
N CYS A 117 12.12 14.57 -12.98
CA CYS A 117 10.81 15.17 -12.99
C CYS A 117 10.80 16.52 -12.27
N SER A 118 10.20 17.54 -12.88
CA SER A 118 9.97 18.83 -12.23
C SER A 118 8.85 18.72 -11.19
N ALA A 119 8.82 19.63 -10.22
CA ALA A 119 7.75 19.70 -9.22
C ALA A 119 6.36 19.77 -9.87
N LYS A 120 6.20 20.56 -10.95
CA LYS A 120 4.95 20.68 -11.69
C LYS A 120 4.51 19.37 -12.34
N GLU A 121 5.44 18.59 -12.88
CA GLU A 121 5.13 17.27 -13.46
C GLU A 121 4.69 16.29 -12.38
N ILE A 122 5.36 16.31 -11.22
CA ILE A 122 4.99 15.47 -10.06
C ILE A 122 3.59 15.84 -9.58
N ASP A 123 3.29 17.11 -9.37
CA ASP A 123 1.97 17.57 -8.93
C ASP A 123 0.88 17.19 -9.94
N THR A 124 1.15 17.38 -11.24
CA THR A 124 0.22 16.98 -12.30
C THR A 124 -0.01 15.48 -12.30
N PHE A 125 1.04 14.69 -12.15
CA PHE A 125 0.96 13.23 -12.10
C PHE A 125 0.09 12.75 -10.92
N LEU A 126 0.28 13.30 -9.72
CA LEU A 126 -0.53 12.97 -8.55
C LEU A 126 -2.01 13.30 -8.77
N VAL A 127 -2.32 14.49 -9.28
CA VAL A 127 -3.71 14.90 -9.61
C VAL A 127 -4.34 13.94 -10.62
N VAL A 128 -3.59 13.50 -11.63
CA VAL A 128 -4.09 12.56 -12.65
C VAL A 128 -4.36 11.19 -12.04
N LEU A 129 -3.46 10.68 -11.19
CA LEU A 129 -3.67 9.40 -10.50
C LEU A 129 -4.91 9.42 -9.60
N ASP A 130 -5.10 10.48 -8.82
CA ASP A 130 -6.28 10.65 -7.96
C ASP A 130 -7.57 10.70 -8.77
N ARG A 131 -7.55 11.39 -9.90
CA ARG A 131 -8.69 11.46 -10.83
C ARG A 131 -9.01 10.10 -11.44
N ILE A 132 -8.00 9.34 -11.87
CA ILE A 132 -8.18 7.98 -12.39
C ILE A 132 -8.82 7.09 -11.31
N ALA A 133 -8.28 7.10 -10.09
CA ALA A 133 -8.82 6.33 -8.98
C ALA A 133 -10.27 6.73 -8.65
N GLY A 134 -10.56 8.03 -8.63
CA GLY A 134 -11.91 8.56 -8.42
C GLY A 134 -12.90 8.10 -9.47
N ASN A 135 -12.53 8.15 -10.75
CA ASN A 135 -13.40 7.71 -11.86
C ASN A 135 -13.71 6.20 -11.76
N LEU A 136 -12.71 5.39 -11.42
CA LEU A 136 -12.89 3.93 -11.32
C LEU A 136 -13.72 3.51 -10.09
N ASN A 137 -13.75 4.32 -9.04
CA ASN A 137 -14.51 4.07 -7.82
C ASN A 137 -15.95 4.62 -7.86
N GLN A 138 -16.40 5.18 -8.99
CA GLN A 138 -17.79 5.63 -9.14
C GLN A 138 -18.75 4.42 -9.12
N PRO A 139 -19.89 4.49 -8.38
CA PRO A 139 -20.84 3.37 -8.30
C PRO A 139 -21.36 2.93 -9.67
N ASP A 140 -21.49 3.89 -10.60
CA ASP A 140 -22.06 3.70 -11.94
C ASP A 140 -21.01 3.32 -12.99
N PHE A 141 -19.75 3.17 -12.62
CA PHE A 141 -18.67 2.91 -13.58
C PHE A 141 -18.91 1.64 -14.41
N LEU A 142 -19.44 0.57 -13.80
CA LEU A 142 -19.72 -0.69 -14.48
C LEU A 142 -20.99 -0.63 -15.35
N GLN A 143 -21.89 0.32 -15.10
CA GLN A 143 -23.12 0.50 -15.89
C GLN A 143 -22.87 1.14 -17.26
N ILE A 144 -21.68 1.67 -17.51
CA ILE A 144 -21.30 2.24 -18.81
C ILE A 144 -21.35 1.19 -19.94
N LEU A 145 -21.19 -0.09 -19.61
CA LEU A 145 -21.20 -1.19 -20.58
C LEU A 145 -22.62 -1.66 -20.94
N ASP A 146 -23.62 -1.27 -20.15
CA ASP A 146 -25.02 -1.72 -20.34
C ASP A 146 -25.85 -0.74 -21.19
N ASN A 147 -25.25 0.34 -21.70
CA ASN A 147 -25.79 1.33 -22.62
C ASN A 147 -25.08 1.31 -23.99
#